data_160c668822e9c412a9a5b5608bfdf69f
#
_entry.id   160c668822e9c412a9a5b5608bfdf69f
#
_cell.length_a   1.000
_cell.length_b   1.000
_cell.length_c   1.000
_cell.angle_alpha   90.00
_cell.angle_beta   90.00
_cell.angle_gamma   90.00
#
_symmetry.space_group_name_H-M   'P 1'
#
loop_
_entity.id
_entity.type
_entity.pdbx_description
1 polymer ?
#
loop_
_entity_poly.entity_id
_entity_poly.type
_entity_poly.pdbx_seq_one_letter_code
_entity_poly.pdbx_strand_id
1 'polypeptide(L)'
;RGYILRESRDGTERQLDQIDLKGQDIKVKKISRIFGAEKKKLFPSDIGMVVTDFLSNYFTNIMDYNFTANAEDALDHIAEGEVEWQSMIGTFYQPFHANVEKTLKESERNTGARELGKDPQTGETVVVRIGRFGPMAQIGEGESVRYAGLLKGQLMETITLEEALDLFKFPRQLGEFEEKPVSVGIGRFGPYIKHNQLFVSLKKGV
;
A
#
# COMPACT_ATOMS: atom_id res chain seq x y z
N ARG A 1 1.59 -11.57 8.44
CA ARG A 1 0.50 -11.48 7.46
C ARG A 1 0.74 -10.41 6.38
N GLY A 2 1.92 -9.76 6.39
CA GLY A 2 2.29 -8.81 5.34
C GLY A 2 1.71 -7.40 5.52
N TYR A 3 1.30 -7.02 6.71
CA TYR A 3 0.83 -5.65 6.97
C TYR A 3 1.97 -4.64 7.08
N ILE A 4 3.17 -5.11 7.38
CA ILE A 4 4.37 -4.28 7.53
C ILE A 4 5.47 -4.85 6.66
N LEU A 5 6.16 -3.97 5.94
CA LEU A 5 7.30 -4.27 5.09
C LEU A 5 8.57 -3.69 5.71
N ARG A 6 9.67 -4.42 5.60
CA ARG A 6 10.99 -3.92 5.98
C ARG A 6 11.77 -3.61 4.72
N GLU A 7 11.97 -2.33 4.46
CA GLU A 7 12.56 -1.85 3.22
C GLU A 7 13.69 -0.85 3.45
N SER A 8 14.51 -0.71 2.41
CA SER A 8 15.43 0.42 2.28
C SER A 8 14.95 1.24 1.08
N ARG A 9 14.88 2.54 1.25
CA ARG A 9 14.49 3.48 0.20
C ARG A 9 15.69 4.35 -0.13
N ASP A 10 15.99 4.47 -1.40
CA ASP A 10 16.98 5.41 -1.88
C ASP A 10 16.42 6.83 -1.77
N GLY A 11 17.24 7.75 -1.31
CA GLY A 11 16.82 9.14 -1.21
C GLY A 11 16.88 9.84 -2.56
N THR A 12 16.27 11.03 -2.59
CA THR A 12 16.35 11.92 -3.75
C THR A 12 17.47 12.94 -3.52
N GLU A 13 18.36 13.04 -4.48
CA GLU A 13 19.40 14.06 -4.47
C GLU A 13 18.77 15.45 -4.76
N ARG A 14 19.03 16.41 -3.87
CA ARG A 14 18.57 17.79 -4.05
C ARG A 14 19.75 18.73 -3.98
N GLN A 15 19.78 19.68 -4.90
CA GLN A 15 20.70 20.79 -4.86
C GLN A 15 20.15 21.88 -3.93
N LEU A 16 21.00 22.38 -3.06
CA LEU A 16 20.69 23.42 -2.08
C LEU A 16 21.74 24.51 -2.15
N ASP A 17 21.33 25.73 -1.91
CA ASP A 17 22.25 26.81 -1.67
C ASP A 17 22.53 26.91 -0.17
N GLN A 18 23.76 26.59 0.23
CA GLN A 18 24.23 26.81 1.59
C GLN A 18 24.74 28.26 1.70
N ILE A 19 24.11 29.01 2.60
CA ILE A 19 24.49 30.41 2.86
C ILE A 19 25.22 30.47 4.21
N ASP A 20 26.47 30.77 4.17
CA ASP A 20 27.30 30.97 5.36
C ASP A 20 27.47 32.48 5.60
N LEU A 21 27.03 32.98 6.77
CA LEU A 21 27.18 34.37 7.20
C LEU A 21 28.27 34.46 8.25
N LYS A 22 29.29 35.25 7.97
CA LYS A 22 30.36 35.53 8.92
C LYS A 22 30.60 37.05 9.04
N GLY A 23 30.09 37.65 10.11
CA GLY A 23 30.03 39.10 10.23
C GLY A 23 29.11 39.73 9.18
N GLN A 24 29.65 40.54 8.29
CA GLN A 24 28.91 41.10 7.13
C GLN A 24 29.17 40.34 5.82
N ASP A 25 30.03 39.31 5.84
CA ASP A 25 30.38 38.55 4.66
C ASP A 25 29.40 37.40 4.47
N ILE A 26 28.79 37.34 3.28
CA ILE A 26 27.87 36.27 2.85
C ILE A 26 28.61 35.41 1.83
N LYS A 27 28.70 34.10 2.11
CA LYS A 27 29.19 33.10 1.14
C LYS A 27 28.08 32.13 0.78
N VAL A 28 27.84 32.01 -0.52
CA VAL A 28 26.88 31.07 -1.06
C VAL A 28 27.62 29.92 -1.74
N LYS A 29 27.27 28.68 -1.37
CA LYS A 29 27.81 27.45 -1.99
C LYS A 29 26.67 26.55 -2.41
N LYS A 30 26.74 26.01 -3.62
CA LYS A 30 25.86 24.95 -4.05
C LYS A 30 26.32 23.62 -3.48
N ILE A 31 25.49 22.95 -2.73
CA ILE A 31 25.74 21.65 -2.16
C ILE A 31 24.66 20.67 -2.61
N SER A 32 25.02 19.40 -2.76
CA SER A 32 24.07 18.33 -3.00
C SER A 32 23.89 17.50 -1.73
N ARG A 33 22.64 17.20 -1.38
CA ARG A 33 22.31 16.31 -0.28
C ARG A 33 21.24 15.33 -0.69
N ILE A 34 21.35 14.09 -0.19
CA ILE A 34 20.35 13.06 -0.35
C ILE A 34 19.32 13.18 0.78
N PHE A 35 18.06 13.32 0.41
CA PHE A 35 16.93 13.43 1.33
C PHE A 35 16.03 12.21 1.23
N GLY A 36 15.47 11.78 2.37
CA GLY A 36 14.51 10.67 2.43
C GLY A 36 15.11 9.28 2.24
N ALA A 37 16.45 9.14 2.27
CA ALA A 37 17.09 7.83 2.30
C ALA A 37 16.81 7.13 3.63
N GLU A 38 16.29 5.89 3.56
CA GLU A 38 15.96 5.09 4.72
C GLU A 38 16.58 3.70 4.61
N LYS A 39 17.18 3.20 5.69
CA LYS A 39 17.79 1.86 5.71
C LYS A 39 17.04 0.93 6.65
N LYS A 40 16.52 -0.17 6.08
CA LYS A 40 15.88 -1.28 6.84
C LYS A 40 14.78 -0.81 7.81
N LYS A 41 14.06 0.25 7.48
CA LYS A 41 12.92 0.73 8.26
C LYS A 41 11.66 -0.06 7.97
N LEU A 42 10.72 0.00 8.90
CA LEU A 42 9.41 -0.62 8.76
C LEU A 42 8.46 0.38 8.11
N PHE A 43 7.76 -0.06 7.10
CA PHE A 43 6.73 0.70 6.40
C PHE A 43 5.43 -0.10 6.38
N PRO A 44 4.27 0.55 6.45
CA PRO A 44 3.01 -0.14 6.21
C PRO A 44 2.97 -0.62 4.75
N SER A 45 2.35 -1.77 4.53
CA SER A 45 1.94 -2.20 3.18
C SER A 45 0.58 -1.60 2.84
N ASP A 46 0.17 -1.68 1.56
CA ASP A 46 -1.18 -1.24 1.14
C ASP A 46 -2.29 -1.94 1.97
N ILE A 47 -2.14 -3.24 2.21
CA ILE A 47 -3.04 -3.99 3.10
C ILE A 47 -3.00 -3.46 4.54
N GLY A 48 -1.81 -3.08 5.03
CA GLY A 48 -1.65 -2.49 6.36
C GLY A 48 -2.41 -1.17 6.48
N MET A 49 -2.33 -0.32 5.46
CA MET A 49 -3.06 0.96 5.43
C MET A 49 -4.57 0.74 5.42
N VAL A 50 -5.07 -0.11 4.52
CA VAL A 50 -6.51 -0.42 4.44
C VAL A 50 -7.07 -0.99 5.76
N VAL A 51 -6.31 -1.85 6.43
CA VAL A 51 -6.71 -2.38 7.74
C VAL A 51 -6.69 -1.30 8.81
N THR A 52 -5.69 -0.42 8.80
CA THR A 52 -5.62 0.71 9.76
C THR A 52 -6.80 1.66 9.57
N ASP A 53 -7.13 2.02 8.33
CA ASP A 53 -8.28 2.88 8.01
C ASP A 53 -9.60 2.23 8.45
N PHE A 54 -9.76 0.93 8.16
CA PHE A 54 -10.92 0.18 8.60
C PHE A 54 -11.06 0.18 10.13
N LEU A 55 -9.98 -0.10 10.85
CA LEU A 55 -10.00 -0.08 12.31
C LEU A 55 -10.27 1.31 12.87
N SER A 56 -9.68 2.35 12.29
CA SER A 56 -9.91 3.74 12.70
C SER A 56 -11.36 4.18 12.50
N ASN A 57 -12.04 3.67 11.49
CA ASN A 57 -13.44 4.00 11.21
C ASN A 57 -14.44 3.22 12.07
N TYR A 58 -14.18 1.94 12.32
CA TYR A 58 -15.14 1.04 12.96
C TYR A 58 -14.78 0.65 14.39
N PHE A 59 -13.52 0.81 14.80
CA PHE A 59 -13.02 0.37 16.12
C PHE A 59 -12.25 1.47 16.83
N THR A 60 -12.82 2.68 16.87
CA THR A 60 -12.20 3.90 17.40
C THR A 60 -11.68 3.73 18.83
N ASN A 61 -12.41 3.00 19.70
CA ASN A 61 -12.01 2.79 21.08
C ASN A 61 -10.69 2.02 21.22
N ILE A 62 -10.43 1.04 20.35
CA ILE A 62 -9.19 0.26 20.37
C ILE A 62 -8.04 1.06 19.74
N MET A 63 -8.38 1.95 18.80
CA MET A 63 -7.42 2.81 18.12
C MET A 63 -7.07 4.07 18.94
N ASP A 64 -7.72 4.28 20.09
CA ASP A 64 -7.36 5.36 21.01
C ASP A 64 -5.97 5.14 21.60
N TYR A 65 -5.15 6.19 21.63
CA TYR A 65 -3.77 6.12 22.14
C TYR A 65 -3.71 5.73 23.63
N ASN A 66 -4.75 6.04 24.41
CA ASN A 66 -4.81 5.68 25.82
C ASN A 66 -5.33 4.26 26.07
N PHE A 67 -5.81 3.56 25.02
CA PHE A 67 -6.40 2.23 25.20
C PHE A 67 -5.44 1.26 25.90
N THR A 68 -4.19 1.20 25.45
CA THR A 68 -3.18 0.31 26.02
C THR A 68 -2.82 0.72 27.45
N ALA A 69 -2.62 2.01 27.71
CA ALA A 69 -2.32 2.52 29.04
C ALA A 69 -3.45 2.20 30.03
N ASN A 70 -4.71 2.45 29.65
CA ASN A 70 -5.87 2.11 30.49
C ASN A 70 -6.01 0.60 30.74
N ALA A 71 -5.65 -0.22 29.77
CA ALA A 71 -5.64 -1.68 29.93
C ALA A 71 -4.52 -2.14 30.87
N GLU A 72 -3.33 -1.54 30.81
CA GLU A 72 -2.22 -1.81 31.73
C GLU A 72 -2.58 -1.40 33.17
N ASP A 73 -3.13 -0.21 33.36
CA ASP A 73 -3.63 0.23 34.68
C ASP A 73 -4.65 -0.75 35.26
N ALA A 74 -5.59 -1.23 34.45
CA ALA A 74 -6.58 -2.21 34.88
C ALA A 74 -5.95 -3.56 35.27
N LEU A 75 -4.88 -3.99 34.57
CA LEU A 75 -4.14 -5.19 34.91
C LEU A 75 -3.36 -5.05 36.22
N ASP A 76 -2.84 -3.86 36.51
CA ASP A 76 -2.17 -3.57 37.79
C ASP A 76 -3.15 -3.68 38.97
N HIS A 77 -4.36 -3.12 38.85
CA HIS A 77 -5.42 -3.27 39.87
C HIS A 77 -5.83 -4.75 40.09
N ILE A 78 -5.82 -5.56 39.00
CA ILE A 78 -6.05 -7.02 39.15
C ILE A 78 -4.90 -7.67 39.90
N ALA A 79 -3.64 -7.31 39.61
CA ALA A 79 -2.47 -7.84 40.28
C ALA A 79 -2.43 -7.50 41.78
N GLU A 80 -2.95 -6.33 42.16
CA GLU A 80 -3.11 -5.89 43.54
C GLU A 80 -4.31 -6.55 44.27
N GLY A 81 -5.16 -7.25 43.54
CA GLY A 81 -6.34 -7.92 44.08
C GLY A 81 -7.55 -7.00 44.32
N GLU A 82 -7.54 -5.82 43.77
CA GLU A 82 -8.61 -4.84 43.90
C GLU A 82 -9.79 -5.11 42.96
N VAL A 83 -9.51 -5.72 41.79
CA VAL A 83 -10.51 -5.99 40.74
C VAL A 83 -10.38 -7.44 40.27
N GLU A 84 -11.52 -8.10 40.09
CA GLU A 84 -11.58 -9.44 39.51
C GLU A 84 -11.37 -9.36 38.00
N TRP A 85 -10.46 -10.20 37.48
CA TRP A 85 -10.10 -10.20 36.04
C TRP A 85 -11.31 -10.46 35.12
N GLN A 86 -12.29 -11.27 35.57
CA GLN A 86 -13.52 -11.56 34.80
C GLN A 86 -14.34 -10.30 34.58
N SER A 87 -14.39 -9.38 35.56
CA SER A 87 -15.10 -8.11 35.47
C SER A 87 -14.45 -7.21 34.40
N MET A 88 -13.13 -7.11 34.40
CA MET A 88 -12.37 -6.33 33.43
C MET A 88 -12.62 -6.85 32.00
N ILE A 89 -12.48 -8.18 31.80
CA ILE A 89 -12.73 -8.78 30.49
C ILE A 89 -14.19 -8.61 30.06
N GLY A 90 -15.16 -8.77 30.95
CA GLY A 90 -16.57 -8.57 30.63
C GLY A 90 -16.85 -7.14 30.17
N THR A 91 -16.30 -6.15 30.88
CA THR A 91 -16.43 -4.73 30.54
C THR A 91 -15.86 -4.39 29.15
N PHE A 92 -14.74 -5.01 28.78
CA PHE A 92 -14.15 -4.85 27.46
C PHE A 92 -14.91 -5.64 26.38
N TYR A 93 -15.17 -6.94 26.64
CA TYR A 93 -15.66 -7.86 25.62
C TYR A 93 -17.06 -7.55 25.12
N GLN A 94 -17.98 -7.19 26.03
CA GLN A 94 -19.39 -6.98 25.66
C GLN A 94 -19.55 -5.87 24.60
N PRO A 95 -19.05 -4.63 24.81
CA PRO A 95 -19.16 -3.57 23.79
C PRO A 95 -18.32 -3.89 22.54
N PHE A 96 -17.17 -4.53 22.72
CA PHE A 96 -16.32 -4.92 21.60
C PHE A 96 -17.01 -5.94 20.69
N HIS A 97 -17.59 -7.01 21.27
CA HIS A 97 -18.28 -8.05 20.50
C HIS A 97 -19.53 -7.49 19.80
N ALA A 98 -20.31 -6.67 20.49
CA ALA A 98 -21.47 -6.00 19.88
C ALA A 98 -21.06 -5.13 18.67
N ASN A 99 -19.91 -4.43 18.77
CA ASN A 99 -19.37 -3.66 17.66
C ASN A 99 -18.88 -4.54 16.51
N VAL A 100 -18.26 -5.69 16.81
CA VAL A 100 -17.86 -6.68 15.78
C VAL A 100 -19.08 -7.18 15.02
N GLU A 101 -20.16 -7.60 15.72
CA GLU A 101 -21.38 -8.07 15.09
C GLU A 101 -22.07 -7.00 14.24
N LYS A 102 -22.11 -5.75 14.74
CA LYS A 102 -22.62 -4.61 13.99
C LYS A 102 -21.80 -4.36 12.73
N THR A 103 -20.49 -4.30 12.87
CA THR A 103 -19.58 -4.04 11.75
C THR A 103 -19.64 -5.13 10.69
N LEU A 104 -19.78 -6.40 11.07
CA LEU A 104 -19.96 -7.51 10.12
C LEU A 104 -21.25 -7.41 9.29
N LYS A 105 -22.29 -6.80 9.84
CA LYS A 105 -23.58 -6.63 9.14
C LYS A 105 -23.63 -5.35 8.30
N GLU A 106 -23.02 -4.29 8.79
CA GLU A 106 -23.20 -2.93 8.24
C GLU A 106 -22.01 -2.45 7.41
N SER A 107 -20.80 -3.01 7.63
CA SER A 107 -19.64 -2.55 6.88
C SER A 107 -19.66 -3.06 5.44
N GLU A 108 -19.49 -2.16 4.51
CA GLU A 108 -19.18 -2.50 3.14
C GLU A 108 -17.78 -3.12 3.06
N ARG A 109 -17.58 -3.97 2.05
CA ARG A 109 -16.27 -4.58 1.81
C ARG A 109 -15.24 -3.50 1.49
N ASN A 110 -14.44 -3.13 2.48
CA ASN A 110 -13.38 -2.15 2.29
C ASN A 110 -12.25 -2.76 1.45
N THR A 111 -12.19 -2.38 0.19
CA THR A 111 -11.12 -2.78 -0.75
C THR A 111 -10.01 -1.74 -0.83
N GLY A 112 -10.12 -0.64 -0.06
CA GLY A 112 -9.21 0.49 -0.17
C GLY A 112 -9.22 1.12 -1.57
N ALA A 113 -10.38 1.10 -2.23
CA ALA A 113 -10.49 1.62 -3.60
C ALA A 113 -10.19 3.12 -3.65
N ARG A 114 -9.28 3.53 -4.53
CA ARG A 114 -8.94 4.92 -4.82
C ARG A 114 -9.11 5.17 -6.31
N GLU A 115 -9.96 6.13 -6.65
CA GLU A 115 -10.11 6.59 -8.03
C GLU A 115 -8.91 7.44 -8.44
N LEU A 116 -8.31 7.13 -9.59
CA LEU A 116 -7.18 7.84 -10.15
C LEU A 116 -7.62 8.87 -11.20
N GLY A 117 -8.77 8.65 -11.84
CA GLY A 117 -9.31 9.46 -12.91
C GLY A 117 -9.92 8.62 -14.02
N LYS A 118 -9.98 9.16 -15.23
CA LYS A 118 -10.55 8.48 -16.40
C LYS A 118 -9.48 8.16 -17.43
N ASP A 119 -9.61 6.99 -18.06
CA ASP A 119 -8.79 6.60 -19.19
C ASP A 119 -9.05 7.56 -20.38
N PRO A 120 -8.03 8.26 -20.89
CA PRO A 120 -8.20 9.20 -22.00
C PRO A 120 -8.70 8.56 -23.31
N GLN A 121 -8.53 7.24 -23.47
CA GLN A 121 -8.90 6.53 -24.68
C GLN A 121 -10.35 6.03 -24.64
N THR A 122 -10.78 5.50 -23.50
CA THR A 122 -12.11 4.87 -23.36
C THR A 122 -13.11 5.74 -22.59
N GLY A 123 -12.63 6.71 -21.81
CA GLY A 123 -13.44 7.51 -20.89
C GLY A 123 -13.89 6.77 -19.64
N GLU A 124 -13.49 5.50 -19.49
CA GLU A 124 -13.82 4.66 -18.33
C GLU A 124 -13.04 5.07 -17.09
N THR A 125 -13.63 4.88 -15.91
CA THR A 125 -12.98 5.19 -14.63
C THR A 125 -11.84 4.21 -14.34
N VAL A 126 -10.71 4.75 -13.91
CA VAL A 126 -9.52 4.01 -13.47
C VAL A 126 -9.44 4.06 -11.95
N VAL A 127 -9.42 2.88 -11.32
CA VAL A 127 -9.41 2.72 -9.87
C VAL A 127 -8.26 1.79 -9.47
N VAL A 128 -7.59 2.07 -8.37
CA VAL A 128 -6.71 1.10 -7.70
C VAL A 128 -7.39 0.56 -6.46
N ARG A 129 -7.24 -0.73 -6.23
CA ARG A 129 -7.88 -1.43 -5.10
C ARG A 129 -7.15 -2.72 -4.75
N ILE A 130 -7.45 -3.27 -3.58
CA ILE A 130 -6.96 -4.59 -3.20
C ILE A 130 -7.88 -5.66 -3.79
N GLY A 131 -7.33 -6.50 -4.65
CA GLY A 131 -7.97 -7.67 -5.20
C GLY A 131 -7.55 -8.96 -4.51
N ARG A 132 -8.02 -10.10 -5.04
CA ARG A 132 -7.74 -11.44 -4.49
C ARG A 132 -6.22 -11.75 -4.44
N PHE A 133 -5.46 -11.23 -5.38
CA PHE A 133 -4.03 -11.52 -5.52
C PHE A 133 -3.11 -10.36 -5.10
N GLY A 134 -3.67 -9.31 -4.50
CA GLY A 134 -2.96 -8.13 -4.04
C GLY A 134 -3.44 -6.84 -4.69
N PRO A 135 -2.67 -5.74 -4.55
CA PRO A 135 -3.00 -4.46 -5.15
C PRO A 135 -3.09 -4.55 -6.66
N MET A 136 -4.14 -3.95 -7.23
CA MET A 136 -4.40 -3.95 -8.67
C MET A 136 -5.01 -2.64 -9.13
N ALA A 137 -4.76 -2.29 -10.38
CA ALA A 137 -5.52 -1.28 -11.11
C ALA A 137 -6.69 -1.94 -11.87
N GLN A 138 -7.78 -1.24 -11.94
CA GLN A 138 -9.00 -1.62 -12.64
C GLN A 138 -9.41 -0.49 -13.59
N ILE A 139 -9.80 -0.82 -14.81
CA ILE A 139 -10.42 0.10 -15.76
C ILE A 139 -11.81 -0.41 -16.08
N GLY A 140 -12.80 0.47 -15.97
CA GLY A 140 -14.19 0.17 -16.26
C GLY A 140 -14.91 -0.63 -15.17
N GLU A 141 -16.17 -0.96 -15.45
CA GLU A 141 -17.07 -1.72 -14.58
C GLU A 141 -17.84 -2.75 -15.39
N GLY A 142 -18.46 -3.73 -14.69
CA GLY A 142 -19.30 -4.74 -15.31
C GLY A 142 -18.53 -5.77 -16.14
N GLU A 143 -19.05 -6.10 -17.34
CA GLU A 143 -18.51 -7.18 -18.19
C GLU A 143 -17.22 -6.79 -18.93
N SER A 144 -16.99 -5.50 -19.19
CA SER A 144 -15.80 -4.98 -19.90
C SER A 144 -14.63 -4.66 -18.99
N VAL A 145 -14.74 -4.94 -17.69
CA VAL A 145 -13.74 -4.60 -16.71
C VAL A 145 -12.38 -5.26 -17.00
N ARG A 146 -11.32 -4.45 -16.94
CA ARG A 146 -9.93 -4.90 -17.11
C ARG A 146 -9.16 -4.73 -15.81
N TYR A 147 -8.26 -5.65 -15.51
CA TYR A 147 -7.44 -5.65 -14.30
C TYR A 147 -5.97 -5.79 -14.65
N ALA A 148 -5.12 -5.04 -13.92
CA ALA A 148 -3.68 -5.17 -13.98
C ALA A 148 -3.09 -5.09 -12.56
N GLY A 149 -2.23 -6.06 -12.18
CA GLY A 149 -1.55 -6.03 -10.88
C GLY A 149 -0.52 -4.90 -10.81
N LEU A 150 -0.39 -4.25 -9.66
CA LEU A 150 0.66 -3.27 -9.43
C LEU A 150 2.03 -3.95 -9.45
N LEU A 151 3.04 -3.21 -9.92
CA LEU A 151 4.42 -3.67 -9.93
C LEU A 151 5.01 -3.63 -8.52
N LYS A 152 6.05 -4.44 -8.32
CA LYS A 152 6.82 -4.41 -7.07
C LYS A 152 7.40 -3.00 -6.84
N GLY A 153 7.03 -2.40 -5.72
CA GLY A 153 7.45 -1.05 -5.33
C GLY A 153 6.46 0.06 -5.71
N GLN A 154 5.42 -0.24 -6.48
CA GLN A 154 4.28 0.68 -6.64
C GLN A 154 3.32 0.49 -5.46
N LEU A 155 2.83 1.60 -4.93
CA LEU A 155 1.87 1.63 -3.83
C LEU A 155 0.56 2.24 -4.30
N MET A 156 -0.56 1.72 -3.81
CA MET A 156 -1.90 2.24 -4.15
C MET A 156 -2.07 3.72 -3.81
N GLU A 157 -1.39 4.20 -2.76
CA GLU A 157 -1.48 5.60 -2.33
C GLU A 157 -0.78 6.57 -3.26
N THR A 158 0.34 6.16 -3.88
CA THR A 158 1.22 7.06 -4.62
C THR A 158 1.17 6.87 -6.12
N ILE A 159 0.63 5.75 -6.61
CA ILE A 159 0.54 5.48 -8.05
C ILE A 159 -0.29 6.56 -8.76
N THR A 160 0.22 7.06 -9.87
CA THR A 160 -0.46 8.04 -10.70
C THR A 160 -1.38 7.37 -11.73
N LEU A 161 -2.28 8.14 -12.35
CA LEU A 161 -3.12 7.66 -13.44
C LEU A 161 -2.28 7.13 -14.61
N GLU A 162 -1.22 7.85 -14.99
CA GLU A 162 -0.33 7.46 -16.09
C GLU A 162 0.36 6.13 -15.82
N GLU A 163 0.93 5.97 -14.63
CA GLU A 163 1.56 4.73 -14.21
C GLU A 163 0.58 3.55 -14.17
N ALA A 164 -0.66 3.79 -13.73
CA ALA A 164 -1.70 2.77 -13.73
C ALA A 164 -2.11 2.36 -15.15
N LEU A 165 -2.25 3.31 -16.07
CA LEU A 165 -2.55 3.04 -17.48
C LEU A 165 -1.42 2.26 -18.17
N ASP A 166 -0.17 2.51 -17.79
CA ASP A 166 0.98 1.79 -18.31
C ASP A 166 0.94 0.29 -18.00
N LEU A 167 0.35 -0.10 -16.87
CA LEU A 167 0.16 -1.51 -16.52
C LEU A 167 -0.72 -2.27 -17.53
N PHE A 168 -1.67 -1.57 -18.15
CA PHE A 168 -2.60 -2.16 -19.12
C PHE A 168 -2.02 -2.28 -20.54
N LYS A 169 -0.82 -1.73 -20.78
CA LYS A 169 -0.09 -1.95 -22.02
C LYS A 169 0.43 -3.38 -22.16
N PHE A 170 0.35 -4.16 -21.09
CA PHE A 170 0.75 -5.56 -21.06
C PHE A 170 -0.47 -6.50 -20.87
N PRO A 171 -0.43 -7.73 -21.44
CA PRO A 171 0.61 -8.29 -22.28
C PRO A 171 0.65 -7.68 -23.69
N ARG A 172 1.86 -7.44 -24.22
CA ARG A 172 2.07 -6.87 -25.57
C ARG A 172 2.69 -7.93 -26.47
N GLN A 173 2.16 -8.09 -27.68
CA GLN A 173 2.77 -8.94 -28.70
C GLN A 173 4.02 -8.25 -29.28
N LEU A 174 5.10 -8.98 -29.37
CA LEU A 174 6.39 -8.53 -29.91
C LEU A 174 6.59 -8.94 -31.38
N GLY A 175 5.86 -9.96 -31.83
CA GLY A 175 5.99 -10.56 -33.14
C GLY A 175 5.86 -12.07 -33.07
N GLU A 176 6.39 -12.76 -34.06
CA GLU A 176 6.40 -14.23 -34.16
C GLU A 176 7.82 -14.75 -34.18
N PHE A 177 8.02 -15.88 -33.52
CA PHE A 177 9.22 -16.67 -33.56
C PHE A 177 8.85 -18.14 -33.77
N GLU A 178 9.46 -18.83 -34.74
CA GLU A 178 9.09 -20.20 -35.14
C GLU A 178 7.57 -20.35 -35.43
N GLU A 179 7.00 -19.40 -36.18
CA GLU A 179 5.57 -19.37 -36.57
C GLU A 179 4.61 -19.31 -35.38
N LYS A 180 5.08 -18.88 -34.20
CA LYS A 180 4.28 -18.75 -33.00
C LYS A 180 4.43 -17.36 -32.38
N PRO A 181 3.35 -16.82 -31.80
CA PRO A 181 3.38 -15.48 -31.24
C PRO A 181 4.28 -15.40 -30.00
N VAL A 182 5.07 -14.35 -29.95
CA VAL A 182 5.89 -13.97 -28.81
C VAL A 182 5.25 -12.76 -28.14
N SER A 183 4.99 -12.86 -26.85
CA SER A 183 4.42 -11.75 -26.06
C SER A 183 5.27 -11.45 -24.84
N VAL A 184 5.28 -10.17 -24.45
CA VAL A 184 5.86 -9.72 -23.19
C VAL A 184 4.74 -9.37 -22.23
N GLY A 185 4.88 -9.77 -20.99
CA GLY A 185 3.91 -9.51 -19.93
C GLY A 185 4.58 -9.29 -18.58
N ILE A 186 3.77 -8.90 -17.61
CA ILE A 186 4.19 -8.72 -16.22
C ILE A 186 3.41 -9.74 -15.39
N GLY A 187 4.13 -10.59 -14.69
CA GLY A 187 3.57 -11.63 -13.85
C GLY A 187 3.98 -11.48 -12.38
N ARG A 188 3.56 -12.42 -11.56
CA ARG A 188 3.84 -12.46 -10.12
C ARG A 188 5.34 -12.32 -9.78
N PHE A 189 6.22 -12.82 -10.63
CA PHE A 189 7.67 -12.82 -10.44
C PHE A 189 8.38 -11.68 -11.18
N GLY A 190 7.64 -10.79 -11.83
CA GLY A 190 8.15 -9.68 -12.62
C GLY A 190 7.91 -9.84 -14.12
N PRO A 191 8.58 -9.03 -14.95
CA PRO A 191 8.42 -9.09 -16.40
C PRO A 191 8.93 -10.40 -16.99
N TYR A 192 8.20 -10.92 -17.97
CA TYR A 192 8.52 -12.16 -18.66
C TYR A 192 8.21 -12.06 -20.17
N ILE A 193 8.90 -12.89 -20.94
CA ILE A 193 8.55 -13.19 -22.32
C ILE A 193 7.85 -14.55 -22.36
N LYS A 194 6.74 -14.62 -23.06
CA LYS A 194 6.02 -15.85 -23.34
C LYS A 194 6.15 -16.20 -24.82
N HIS A 195 6.61 -17.41 -25.09
CA HIS A 195 6.59 -18.01 -26.39
C HIS A 195 5.97 -19.41 -26.26
N ASN A 196 4.85 -19.64 -26.94
CA ASN A 196 4.07 -20.88 -26.81
C ASN A 196 3.68 -21.16 -25.34
N GLN A 197 4.20 -22.22 -24.74
CA GLN A 197 3.98 -22.59 -23.33
C GLN A 197 5.19 -22.25 -22.44
N LEU A 198 6.26 -21.69 -23.00
CA LEU A 198 7.47 -21.34 -22.28
C LEU A 198 7.40 -19.89 -21.77
N PHE A 199 7.84 -19.70 -20.53
CA PHE A 199 7.96 -18.40 -19.89
C PHE A 199 9.42 -18.15 -19.50
N VAL A 200 9.97 -17.05 -19.94
CA VAL A 200 11.34 -16.63 -19.60
C VAL A 200 11.28 -15.31 -18.85
N SER A 201 11.76 -15.31 -17.61
CA SER A 201 11.82 -14.06 -16.81
C SER A 201 12.91 -13.14 -17.34
N LEU A 202 12.58 -11.86 -17.46
CA LEU A 202 13.53 -10.82 -17.84
C LEU A 202 14.32 -10.35 -16.60
N LYS A 203 15.62 -10.13 -16.78
CA LYS A 203 16.47 -9.52 -15.75
C LYS A 203 16.22 -8.01 -15.68
N LYS A 204 16.46 -7.40 -14.49
CA LYS A 204 16.42 -5.95 -14.36
C LYS A 204 17.37 -5.27 -15.34
N GLY A 205 16.87 -4.31 -16.10
CA GLY A 205 17.68 -3.51 -17.04
C GLY A 205 17.62 -3.94 -18.51
N VAL A 206 16.69 -4.81 -18.86
CA VAL A 206 16.40 -5.19 -20.26
C VAL A 206 15.07 -4.56 -20.69
#